data_8aa0164deda5273ca14df6a23f9163fb
#
_entry.id   8aa0164deda5273ca14df6a23f9163fb
#
_cell.length_a   1.000
_cell.length_b   1.000
_cell.length_c   1.000
_cell.angle_alpha   90.00
_cell.angle_beta   90.00
_cell.angle_gamma   90.00
#
_symmetry.space_group_name_H-M   'P 1'
#
loop_
_entity.id
_entity.type
_entity.pdbx_description
1 polymer ?
#
loop_
_entity_poly.entity_id
_entity_poly.type
_entity_poly.pdbx_seq_one_letter_code
_entity_poly.pdbx_strand_id
1 'polypeptide(L)'
;MKTLKIGDLLARLPIIQGGMGVGISLSGLASAVANQGGVGVISSAGLGVIYREHSKDYNTASIWGLREELRKAREKTKGIIGVNVMVAMSNFADMVRTAIAEKADIIFSGAGLPLNLPSFLTEDAKTKLAPIVSSA
;
A
#
# COMPACT_ATOMS: atom_id res chain seq x y z
N MET A 1 -19.24 -16.73 -4.91
CA MET A 1 -18.63 -15.94 -3.80
C MET A 1 -19.08 -14.49 -3.96
N LYS A 2 -19.48 -13.81 -2.87
CA LYS A 2 -19.91 -12.41 -2.96
C LYS A 2 -18.72 -11.49 -3.24
N THR A 3 -18.91 -10.43 -4.04
CA THR A 3 -17.89 -9.41 -4.27
C THR A 3 -17.65 -8.58 -3.01
N LEU A 4 -16.44 -8.04 -2.85
CA LEU A 4 -16.09 -7.12 -1.76
C LEU A 4 -16.13 -5.68 -2.28
N LYS A 5 -16.95 -4.86 -1.64
CA LYS A 5 -17.04 -3.42 -1.94
C LYS A 5 -16.37 -2.61 -0.84
N ILE A 6 -15.43 -1.74 -1.23
CA ILE A 6 -14.73 -0.80 -0.34
C ILE A 6 -14.86 0.59 -0.96
N GLY A 7 -15.82 1.38 -0.46
CA GLY A 7 -16.17 2.64 -1.11
C GLY A 7 -16.68 2.38 -2.54
N ASP A 8 -16.01 2.95 -3.52
CA ASP A 8 -16.25 2.75 -4.96
C ASP A 8 -15.38 1.62 -5.57
N LEU A 9 -14.47 1.02 -4.79
CA LEU A 9 -13.69 -0.14 -5.23
C LEU A 9 -14.54 -1.41 -5.15
N LEU A 10 -14.43 -2.25 -6.18
CA LEU A 10 -15.11 -3.53 -6.25
C LEU A 10 -14.11 -4.64 -6.55
N ALA A 11 -13.78 -5.44 -5.53
CA ALA A 11 -13.00 -6.66 -5.72
C ALA A 11 -13.92 -7.83 -6.06
N ARG A 12 -13.66 -8.48 -7.19
CA ARG A 12 -14.45 -9.64 -7.65
C ARG A 12 -14.40 -10.80 -6.65
N LEU A 13 -13.23 -10.99 -6.03
CA LEU A 13 -13.05 -11.95 -4.94
C LEU A 13 -12.87 -11.19 -3.62
N PRO A 14 -13.53 -11.60 -2.53
CA PRO A 14 -13.40 -10.95 -1.22
C PRO A 14 -12.14 -11.41 -0.50
N ILE A 15 -11.00 -11.25 -1.15
CA ILE A 15 -9.69 -11.66 -0.65
C ILE A 15 -8.77 -10.44 -0.68
N ILE A 16 -8.22 -10.11 0.47
CA ILE A 16 -7.20 -9.07 0.63
C ILE A 16 -5.90 -9.75 1.02
N GLN A 17 -4.87 -9.56 0.21
CA GLN A 17 -3.53 -10.06 0.51
C GLN A 17 -2.96 -9.34 1.73
N GLY A 18 -2.36 -10.06 2.67
CA GLY A 18 -1.59 -9.47 3.75
C GLY A 18 -0.29 -8.85 3.25
N GLY A 19 0.03 -7.63 3.70
CA GLY A 19 1.30 -6.98 3.39
C GLY A 19 2.44 -7.54 4.24
N MET A 20 3.31 -8.36 3.65
CA MET A 20 4.47 -8.97 4.33
C MET A 20 5.77 -8.28 3.89
N GLY A 21 6.46 -7.67 4.84
CA GLY A 21 7.85 -7.22 4.69
C GLY A 21 8.83 -8.37 5.05
N VAL A 22 10.07 -8.29 4.75
CA VAL A 22 10.79 -7.37 3.89
C VAL A 22 10.97 -8.06 2.53
N GLY A 23 10.51 -7.39 1.45
CA GLY A 23 10.71 -7.93 0.09
C GLY A 23 9.78 -9.07 -0.33
N ILE A 24 8.82 -9.48 0.50
CA ILE A 24 7.86 -10.55 0.16
C ILE A 24 6.70 -9.99 -0.67
N SER A 25 5.97 -9.02 -0.10
CA SER A 25 4.82 -8.41 -0.77
C SER A 25 5.26 -7.20 -1.59
N LEU A 26 5.79 -7.45 -2.76
CA LEU A 26 6.17 -6.44 -3.75
C LEU A 26 5.23 -6.48 -4.97
N SER A 27 5.55 -5.72 -5.99
CA SER A 27 4.73 -5.56 -7.20
C SER A 27 4.35 -6.88 -7.88
N GLY A 28 5.26 -7.86 -7.88
CA GLY A 28 5.01 -9.18 -8.49
C GLY A 28 3.84 -9.90 -7.85
N LEU A 29 3.89 -10.10 -6.54
CA LEU A 29 2.82 -10.78 -5.80
C LEU A 29 1.53 -9.95 -5.79
N ALA A 30 1.63 -8.65 -5.53
CA ALA A 30 0.46 -7.78 -5.49
C ALA A 30 -0.30 -7.75 -6.82
N SER A 31 0.41 -7.64 -7.94
CA SER A 31 -0.23 -7.66 -9.26
C SER A 31 -0.84 -9.02 -9.61
N ALA A 32 -0.22 -10.11 -9.20
CA ALA A 32 -0.77 -11.45 -9.41
C ALA A 32 -2.10 -11.64 -8.67
N VAL A 33 -2.18 -11.21 -7.42
CA VAL A 33 -3.43 -11.24 -6.63
C VAL A 33 -4.51 -10.34 -7.25
N ALA A 34 -4.15 -9.13 -7.63
CA ALA A 34 -5.06 -8.17 -8.25
C ALA A 34 -5.62 -8.70 -9.58
N ASN A 35 -4.80 -9.36 -10.40
CA ASN A 35 -5.22 -9.96 -11.67
C ASN A 35 -6.22 -11.13 -11.46
N GLN A 36 -6.17 -11.79 -10.32
CA GLN A 36 -7.17 -12.81 -9.97
C GLN A 36 -8.48 -12.19 -9.43
N GLY A 37 -8.53 -10.88 -9.23
CA GLY A 37 -9.72 -10.16 -8.79
C GLY A 37 -9.81 -9.95 -7.28
N GLY A 38 -8.74 -10.23 -6.54
CA GLY A 38 -8.57 -9.84 -5.14
C GLY A 38 -7.95 -8.45 -5.00
N VAL A 39 -7.60 -8.08 -3.78
CA VAL A 39 -6.84 -6.85 -3.49
C VAL A 39 -5.37 -7.23 -3.28
N GLY A 40 -4.51 -6.85 -4.23
CA GLY A 40 -3.07 -7.01 -4.10
C GLY A 40 -2.48 -5.92 -3.20
N VAL A 41 -1.55 -6.28 -2.31
CA VAL A 41 -1.01 -5.33 -1.33
C VAL A 41 0.51 -5.33 -1.36
N ILE A 42 1.10 -4.15 -1.51
CA ILE A 42 2.54 -3.92 -1.40
C ILE A 42 2.86 -3.54 0.05
N SER A 43 3.86 -4.17 0.64
CA SER A 43 4.37 -3.79 1.95
C SER A 43 5.42 -2.69 1.83
N SER A 44 5.23 -1.57 2.53
CA SER A 44 6.23 -0.50 2.60
C SER A 44 7.39 -0.80 3.55
N ALA A 45 7.24 -1.83 4.39
CA ALA A 45 8.25 -2.17 5.38
C ALA A 45 9.54 -2.69 4.75
N GLY A 46 10.67 -2.07 5.10
CA GLY A 46 12.00 -2.51 4.68
C GLY A 46 12.41 -2.10 3.26
N LEU A 47 11.61 -1.30 2.54
CA LEU A 47 11.96 -0.86 1.19
C LEU A 47 13.29 -0.09 1.13
N GLY A 48 13.62 0.69 2.17
CA GLY A 48 14.91 1.38 2.24
C GLY A 48 16.11 0.45 2.31
N VAL A 49 15.95 -0.78 2.78
CA VAL A 49 17.00 -1.80 2.74
C VAL A 49 17.13 -2.41 1.33
N ILE A 50 15.99 -2.71 0.71
CA ILE A 50 15.95 -3.33 -0.63
C ILE A 50 16.52 -2.38 -1.69
N TYR A 51 16.17 -1.10 -1.60
CA TYR A 51 16.54 -0.06 -2.57
C TYR A 51 17.68 0.85 -2.10
N ARG A 52 18.52 0.37 -1.17
CA ARG A 52 19.66 1.12 -0.61
C ARG A 52 20.68 1.64 -1.63
N GLU A 53 20.71 1.07 -2.81
CA GLU A 53 21.55 1.50 -3.92
C GLU A 53 21.14 2.87 -4.49
N HIS A 54 19.87 3.26 -4.33
CA HIS A 54 19.36 4.55 -4.79
C HIS A 54 19.65 5.71 -3.84
N SER A 55 19.86 5.42 -2.56
CA SER A 55 20.24 6.42 -1.57
C SER A 55 20.83 5.76 -0.32
N LYS A 56 21.81 6.44 0.28
CA LYS A 56 22.31 6.07 1.61
C LYS A 56 21.31 6.43 2.71
N ASP A 57 20.43 7.40 2.46
CA ASP A 57 19.35 7.74 3.36
C ASP A 57 18.21 6.73 3.22
N TYR A 58 17.91 6.05 4.32
CA TYR A 58 16.89 5.00 4.36
C TYR A 58 15.51 5.49 3.93
N ASN A 59 15.12 6.70 4.35
CA ASN A 59 13.80 7.24 4.02
C ASN A 59 13.70 7.57 2.54
N THR A 60 14.70 8.22 1.98
CA THR A 60 14.77 8.52 0.54
C THR A 60 14.73 7.24 -0.30
N ALA A 61 15.49 6.22 0.09
CA ALA A 61 15.45 4.91 -0.57
C ALA A 61 14.07 4.23 -0.44
N SER A 62 13.40 4.37 0.71
CA SER A 62 12.05 3.83 0.93
C SER A 62 11.01 4.51 0.04
N ILE A 63 11.05 5.83 -0.06
CA ILE A 63 10.16 6.62 -0.93
C ILE A 63 10.35 6.21 -2.39
N TRP A 64 11.59 6.12 -2.82
CA TRP A 64 11.92 5.69 -4.18
C TRP A 64 11.40 4.27 -4.45
N GLY A 65 11.67 3.35 -3.54
CA GLY A 65 11.27 1.95 -3.66
C GLY A 65 9.75 1.78 -3.71
N LEU A 66 8.99 2.52 -2.90
CA LEU A 66 7.53 2.45 -2.93
C LEU A 66 6.96 2.96 -4.26
N ARG A 67 7.52 4.05 -4.80
CA ARG A 67 7.15 4.55 -6.14
C ARG A 67 7.38 3.51 -7.21
N GLU A 68 8.58 2.91 -7.22
CA GLU A 68 8.94 1.88 -8.20
C GLU A 68 8.00 0.67 -8.13
N GLU A 69 7.75 0.17 -6.93
CA GLU A 69 6.88 -1.00 -6.77
C GLU A 69 5.44 -0.71 -7.18
N LEU A 70 4.90 0.47 -6.88
CA LEU A 70 3.56 0.87 -7.34
C LEU A 70 3.49 0.98 -8.86
N ARG A 71 4.48 1.61 -9.49
CA ARG A 71 4.55 1.75 -10.96
C ARG A 71 4.67 0.40 -11.65
N LYS A 72 5.58 -0.46 -11.18
CA LYS A 72 5.72 -1.85 -11.68
C LYS A 72 4.44 -2.66 -11.53
N ALA A 73 3.70 -2.48 -10.43
CA ALA A 73 2.42 -3.13 -10.24
C ALA A 73 1.40 -2.63 -11.27
N ARG A 74 1.33 -1.32 -11.52
CA ARG A 74 0.41 -0.74 -12.52
C ARG A 74 0.69 -1.15 -13.95
N GLU A 75 1.94 -1.43 -14.29
CA GLU A 75 2.30 -2.00 -15.60
C GLU A 75 1.75 -3.42 -15.77
N LYS A 76 1.61 -4.18 -14.68
CA LYS A 76 1.23 -5.60 -14.69
C LYS A 76 -0.26 -5.85 -14.45
N THR A 77 -0.97 -4.86 -13.87
CA THR A 77 -2.38 -5.02 -13.51
C THR A 77 -3.17 -3.72 -13.58
N LYS A 78 -4.44 -3.84 -13.92
CA LYS A 78 -5.47 -2.80 -13.75
C LYS A 78 -6.34 -3.05 -12.52
N GLY A 79 -6.07 -4.11 -11.77
CA GLY A 79 -6.80 -4.48 -10.57
C GLY A 79 -6.48 -3.58 -9.37
N ILE A 80 -7.06 -3.91 -8.23
CA ILE A 80 -6.93 -3.11 -7.01
C ILE A 80 -5.57 -3.36 -6.36
N ILE A 81 -4.79 -2.30 -6.19
CA ILE A 81 -3.48 -2.32 -5.52
C ILE A 81 -3.53 -1.45 -4.26
N GLY A 82 -3.31 -2.10 -3.13
CA GLY A 82 -3.15 -1.46 -1.84
C GLY A 82 -1.69 -1.35 -1.40
N VAL A 83 -1.47 -0.54 -0.37
CA VAL A 83 -0.19 -0.42 0.33
C VAL A 83 -0.41 -0.65 1.82
N ASN A 84 0.38 -1.52 2.42
CA ASN A 84 0.42 -1.68 3.87
C ASN A 84 1.49 -0.76 4.46
N VAL A 85 1.11 0.07 5.43
CA VAL A 85 2.00 1.02 6.11
C VAL A 85 1.85 0.86 7.62
N MET A 86 2.96 0.67 8.31
CA MET A 86 2.98 0.54 9.77
C MET A 86 3.08 1.90 10.45
N VAL A 87 2.12 2.24 11.32
CA VAL A 87 2.09 3.52 12.08
C VAL A 87 3.35 3.71 12.92
N ALA A 88 3.89 2.63 13.49
CA ALA A 88 5.08 2.66 14.33
C ALA A 88 6.38 3.00 13.60
N MET A 89 6.37 3.01 12.26
CA MET A 89 7.58 3.35 11.49
C MET A 89 7.83 4.86 11.48
N SER A 90 9.09 5.25 11.64
CA SER A 90 9.50 6.66 11.65
C SER A 90 9.17 7.40 10.34
N ASN A 91 9.08 6.69 9.23
CA ASN A 91 8.75 7.22 7.91
C ASN A 91 7.28 7.01 7.51
N PHE A 92 6.39 6.75 8.47
CA PHE A 92 4.97 6.51 8.23
C PHE A 92 4.33 7.58 7.33
N ALA A 93 4.50 8.85 7.69
CA ALA A 93 3.92 9.98 6.96
C ALA A 93 4.38 10.03 5.49
N ASP A 94 5.67 9.81 5.24
CA ASP A 94 6.24 9.83 3.89
C ASP A 94 5.74 8.65 3.05
N MET A 95 5.58 7.48 3.66
CA MET A 95 5.03 6.31 2.97
C MET A 95 3.56 6.54 2.60
N VAL A 96 2.76 7.10 3.50
CA VAL A 96 1.35 7.44 3.21
C VAL A 96 1.25 8.47 2.09
N ARG A 97 2.01 9.58 2.17
CA ARG A 97 2.01 10.60 1.12
C ARG A 97 2.45 10.04 -0.23
N THR A 98 3.48 9.20 -0.24
CA THR A 98 3.97 8.55 -1.46
C THR A 98 2.92 7.63 -2.07
N ALA A 99 2.24 6.81 -1.25
CA ALA A 99 1.17 5.94 -1.72
C ALA A 99 0.02 6.72 -2.34
N ILE A 100 -0.39 7.84 -1.73
CA ILE A 100 -1.43 8.73 -2.26
C ILE A 100 -0.98 9.38 -3.58
N ALA A 101 0.23 9.92 -3.62
CA ALA A 101 0.79 10.57 -4.81
C ALA A 101 0.90 9.61 -6.01
N GLU A 102 1.26 8.36 -5.77
CA GLU A 102 1.33 7.30 -6.79
C GLU A 102 -0.04 6.60 -7.01
N LYS A 103 -1.12 7.16 -6.45
CA LYS A 103 -2.51 6.71 -6.67
C LYS A 103 -2.75 5.25 -6.30
N ALA A 104 -2.22 4.81 -5.17
CA ALA A 104 -2.63 3.54 -4.58
C ALA A 104 -4.16 3.56 -4.35
N ASP A 105 -4.83 2.44 -4.59
CA ASP A 105 -6.29 2.37 -4.45
C ASP A 105 -6.72 2.39 -2.98
N ILE A 106 -5.90 1.77 -2.11
CA ILE A 106 -6.20 1.66 -0.69
C ILE A 106 -4.91 1.63 0.15
N ILE A 107 -4.95 2.24 1.33
CA ILE A 107 -3.88 2.16 2.33
C ILE A 107 -4.40 1.39 3.53
N PHE A 108 -3.74 0.27 3.85
CA PHE A 108 -3.92 -0.48 5.08
C PHE A 108 -2.92 0.00 6.11
N SER A 109 -3.40 0.51 7.25
CA SER A 109 -2.54 1.10 8.27
C SER A 109 -2.74 0.40 9.60
N GLY A 110 -1.69 -0.20 10.12
CA GLY A 110 -1.68 -0.96 11.38
C GLY A 110 -0.42 -0.74 12.18
N ALA A 111 -0.19 -1.57 13.18
CA ALA A 111 0.90 -1.43 14.15
C ALA A 111 0.89 -0.08 14.88
N GLY A 112 -0.28 0.35 15.33
CA GLY A 112 -0.55 1.59 16.03
C GLY A 112 -1.92 2.14 15.66
N LEU A 113 -2.31 3.27 16.27
CA LEU A 113 -3.58 3.96 15.98
C LEU A 113 -3.34 5.09 14.96
N PRO A 114 -3.82 4.95 13.72
CA PRO A 114 -3.59 5.94 12.66
C PRO A 114 -4.60 7.10 12.74
N LEU A 115 -4.67 7.80 13.88
CA LEU A 115 -5.68 8.82 14.15
C LEU A 115 -5.62 10.01 13.17
N ASN A 116 -4.44 10.31 12.65
CA ASN A 116 -4.22 11.41 11.70
C ASN A 116 -4.22 10.95 10.23
N LEU A 117 -4.49 9.68 9.95
CA LEU A 117 -4.42 9.13 8.58
C LEU A 117 -5.31 9.92 7.59
N PRO A 118 -6.55 10.31 7.92
CA PRO A 118 -7.37 11.08 7.00
C PRO A 118 -6.79 12.44 6.60
N SER A 119 -5.96 13.06 7.45
CA SER A 119 -5.35 14.36 7.17
C SER A 119 -4.33 14.36 6.03
N PHE A 120 -3.88 13.18 5.60
CA PHE A 120 -2.96 13.04 4.46
C PHE A 120 -3.68 13.06 3.11
N LEU A 121 -5.01 12.88 3.08
CA LEU A 121 -5.77 12.91 1.82
C LEU A 121 -5.82 14.33 1.27
N THR A 122 -5.55 14.45 -0.02
CA THR A 122 -5.80 15.68 -0.79
C THR A 122 -7.24 15.67 -1.32
N GLU A 123 -7.78 16.83 -1.72
CA GLU A 123 -9.17 16.97 -2.19
C GLU A 123 -9.49 16.07 -3.40
N ASP A 124 -8.49 15.82 -4.24
CA ASP A 124 -8.60 14.99 -5.45
C ASP A 124 -8.21 13.52 -5.23
N ALA A 125 -7.77 13.15 -4.02
CA ALA A 125 -7.33 11.80 -3.71
C ALA A 125 -8.51 10.81 -3.72
N LYS A 126 -8.36 9.73 -4.50
CA LYS A 126 -9.33 8.63 -4.56
C LYS A 126 -8.93 7.45 -3.68
N THR A 127 -7.76 7.48 -3.08
CA THR A 127 -7.21 6.44 -2.21
C THR A 127 -8.13 6.21 -1.01
N LYS A 128 -8.49 4.96 -0.76
CA LYS A 128 -9.26 4.56 0.42
C LYS A 128 -8.33 4.32 1.60
N LEU A 129 -8.82 4.55 2.80
CA LEU A 129 -8.10 4.32 4.04
C LEU A 129 -8.76 3.19 4.82
N ALA A 130 -7.97 2.21 5.20
CA ALA A 130 -8.43 1.05 5.96
C ALA A 130 -7.53 0.85 7.19
N PRO A 131 -7.86 1.46 8.33
CA PRO A 131 -7.12 1.21 9.56
C PRO A 131 -7.34 -0.23 10.03
N ILE A 132 -6.27 -0.85 10.53
CA ILE A 132 -6.33 -2.17 11.15
C ILE A 132 -6.52 -1.95 12.66
N VAL A 133 -7.64 -2.41 13.16
CA VAL A 133 -8.07 -2.21 14.55
C VAL A 133 -8.44 -3.53 15.20
N SER A 134 -8.35 -3.59 16.53
CA SER A 134 -8.69 -4.81 17.29
C SER A 134 -10.20 -4.93 17.59
N SER A 135 -10.90 -3.81 17.57
CA SER A 135 -12.36 -3.72 17.79
C SER A 135 -12.94 -2.52 17.05
N ALA A 136 -14.24 -2.57 16.83
CA ALA A 136 -15.00 -1.44 16.28
C ALA A 136 -15.28 -0.38 17.35
#